data_60bf1161f45a829074d3d7f254a0ea2c
#
_entry.id   60bf1161f45a829074d3d7f254a0ea2c
#
_cell.length_a   1.000
_cell.length_b   1.000
_cell.length_c   1.000
_cell.angle_alpha   90.00
_cell.angle_beta   90.00
_cell.angle_gamma   90.00
#
_symmetry.space_group_name_H-M   'P 1'
#
loop_
_entity.id
_entity.type
_entity.pdbx_description
1 polymer ?
#
loop_
_entity_poly.entity_id
_entity_poly.type
_entity_poly.pdbx_seq_one_letter_code
_entity_poly.pdbx_strand_id
1 'polypeptide(L)'
;MGSLIILPFVHPLANLMDELPLPKSELVIYFHVFYNLVRCVAMVPFAEPMARFCKRIIRDEPELDAHLKPKHLDVSALDTPTLALANAAREALRIGDAMEQMMEGLKKVMHGEPREEKELRRMADDINVLYTAIKLYLARMPKDELAEEESRRWAEIIEMSLNLEQASDIVERMGSEIADKSLAARRAFSVEGLKELDALYDLLLSNLQLAMSVFFSGDVTSARRLRRSKHRFRILNRRYSHAHVDRLHQQNVQSIETSSLHLALLGDMQRLNSLFCSVAYSVLEQPDEDDERDDY
;
A
#
# COMPACT_ATOMS: atom_id res chain seq x y z
N MET A 1 -37.93 -2.61 15.32
CA MET A 1 -38.52 -1.45 16.04
C MET A 1 -39.77 -0.88 15.37
N GLY A 2 -39.94 -0.89 14.03
CA GLY A 2 -41.14 -0.38 13.37
C GLY A 2 -42.48 -1.09 13.72
N SER A 3 -42.42 -2.36 14.08
CA SER A 3 -43.64 -3.13 14.47
C SER A 3 -44.27 -2.70 15.79
N LEU A 4 -43.50 -2.14 16.72
CA LEU A 4 -44.00 -1.68 18.02
C LEU A 4 -44.85 -0.40 17.93
N ILE A 5 -44.61 0.45 16.93
CA ILE A 5 -45.31 1.73 16.73
C ILE A 5 -46.71 1.47 16.14
N ILE A 6 -46.91 0.35 15.48
CA ILE A 6 -48.17 0.00 14.81
C ILE A 6 -49.16 -0.73 15.76
N LEU A 7 -48.65 -1.32 16.84
CA LEU A 7 -49.47 -2.09 17.77
C LEU A 7 -50.77 -1.37 18.24
N PRO A 8 -50.75 -0.07 18.61
CA PRO A 8 -51.98 0.63 19.01
C PRO A 8 -52.95 0.89 17.86
N PHE A 9 -52.49 0.80 16.60
CA PHE A 9 -53.34 1.08 15.43
C PHE A 9 -53.87 -0.19 14.75
N VAL A 10 -53.53 -1.39 15.26
CA VAL A 10 -53.97 -2.67 14.68
C VAL A 10 -55.49 -2.82 14.72
N HIS A 11 -56.16 -2.50 15.83
CA HIS A 11 -57.60 -2.62 15.95
C HIS A 11 -58.40 -1.63 15.04
N PRO A 12 -58.08 -0.31 15.02
CA PRO A 12 -58.70 0.60 14.08
C PRO A 12 -58.52 0.24 12.63
N LEU A 13 -57.29 -0.27 12.29
CA LEU A 13 -56.97 -0.68 10.92
C LEU A 13 -57.73 -1.95 10.51
N ALA A 14 -57.86 -2.93 11.40
CA ALA A 14 -58.63 -4.15 11.14
C ALA A 14 -60.10 -3.85 10.87
N ASN A 15 -60.71 -2.95 11.65
CA ASN A 15 -62.11 -2.52 11.47
C ASN A 15 -62.29 -1.79 10.10
N LEU A 16 -61.37 -0.94 9.72
CA LEU A 16 -61.40 -0.25 8.44
C LEU A 16 -61.26 -1.23 7.24
N MET A 17 -60.49 -2.28 7.45
CA MET A 17 -60.29 -3.33 6.40
C MET A 17 -61.52 -4.23 6.26
N ASP A 18 -62.28 -4.49 7.32
CA ASP A 18 -63.53 -5.30 7.28
C ASP A 18 -64.67 -4.58 6.56
N GLU A 19 -64.65 -3.24 6.40
CA GLU A 19 -65.63 -2.45 5.66
C GLU A 19 -65.38 -2.41 4.15
N LEU A 20 -64.24 -2.90 3.69
CA LEU A 20 -63.91 -2.90 2.24
C LEU A 20 -64.47 -4.13 1.53
N PRO A 21 -65.15 -3.96 0.36
CA PRO A 21 -65.80 -5.05 -0.37
C PRO A 21 -64.78 -5.85 -1.25
N LEU A 22 -63.70 -6.33 -0.61
CA LEU A 22 -62.64 -7.08 -1.26
C LEU A 22 -62.45 -8.47 -0.63
N PRO A 23 -61.99 -9.49 -1.42
CA PRO A 23 -61.68 -10.81 -0.86
C PRO A 23 -60.57 -10.70 0.19
N LYS A 24 -60.74 -11.37 1.32
CA LYS A 24 -59.78 -11.29 2.45
C LYS A 24 -58.35 -11.65 2.12
N SER A 25 -58.14 -12.52 1.13
CA SER A 25 -56.80 -12.89 0.60
C SER A 25 -56.09 -11.74 -0.14
N GLU A 26 -56.86 -10.95 -0.93
CA GLU A 26 -56.33 -9.81 -1.66
C GLU A 26 -56.10 -8.60 -0.74
N LEU A 27 -56.94 -8.45 0.26
CA LEU A 27 -56.87 -7.38 1.26
C LEU A 27 -55.55 -7.39 2.01
N VAL A 28 -55.02 -8.57 2.36
CA VAL A 28 -53.73 -8.72 3.02
C VAL A 28 -52.57 -8.25 2.10
N ILE A 29 -52.65 -8.55 0.82
CA ILE A 29 -51.64 -8.15 -0.14
C ILE A 29 -51.62 -6.63 -0.32
N TYR A 30 -52.82 -6.04 -0.54
CA TYR A 30 -52.96 -4.58 -0.70
C TYR A 30 -52.52 -3.84 0.58
N PHE A 31 -52.85 -4.35 1.74
CA PHE A 31 -52.41 -3.80 3.01
C PHE A 31 -50.88 -3.84 3.13
N HIS A 32 -50.25 -4.96 2.76
CA HIS A 32 -48.82 -5.09 2.85
C HIS A 32 -48.08 -4.13 1.90
N VAL A 33 -48.57 -3.99 0.67
CA VAL A 33 -48.04 -3.04 -0.32
C VAL A 33 -48.20 -1.61 0.14
N PHE A 34 -49.42 -1.24 0.60
CA PHE A 34 -49.72 0.11 1.08
C PHE A 34 -48.89 0.47 2.33
N TYR A 35 -48.79 -0.45 3.28
CA TYR A 35 -47.98 -0.28 4.47
C TYR A 35 -46.50 -0.04 4.15
N ASN A 36 -45.94 -0.83 3.25
CA ASN A 36 -44.54 -0.65 2.86
C ASN A 36 -44.33 0.66 2.09
N LEU A 37 -45.28 1.06 1.27
CA LEU A 37 -45.25 2.34 0.54
C LEU A 37 -45.25 3.52 1.53
N VAL A 38 -46.19 3.53 2.46
CA VAL A 38 -46.29 4.57 3.51
C VAL A 38 -45.02 4.61 4.35
N ARG A 39 -44.52 3.45 4.74
CA ARG A 39 -43.24 3.34 5.48
C ARG A 39 -42.06 3.91 4.71
N CYS A 40 -41.94 3.61 3.40
CA CYS A 40 -40.88 4.16 2.56
C CYS A 40 -41.00 5.68 2.46
N VAL A 41 -42.16 6.21 2.15
CA VAL A 41 -42.41 7.66 2.06
C VAL A 41 -42.14 8.37 3.40
N ALA A 42 -42.55 7.77 4.49
CA ALA A 42 -42.33 8.33 5.85
C ALA A 42 -40.84 8.32 6.25
N MET A 43 -40.03 7.38 5.72
CA MET A 43 -38.60 7.30 6.01
C MET A 43 -37.72 8.24 5.17
N VAL A 44 -38.20 8.70 3.99
CA VAL A 44 -37.46 9.63 3.11
C VAL A 44 -36.98 10.89 3.85
N PRO A 45 -37.80 11.64 4.63
CA PRO A 45 -37.33 12.83 5.31
C PRO A 45 -36.34 12.55 6.43
N PHE A 46 -36.25 11.30 6.92
CA PHE A 46 -35.28 10.89 7.95
C PHE A 46 -33.96 10.39 7.37
N ALA A 47 -33.88 10.14 6.06
CA ALA A 47 -32.67 9.63 5.41
C ALA A 47 -31.50 10.62 5.54
N GLU A 48 -31.71 11.91 5.26
CA GLU A 48 -30.67 12.94 5.41
C GLU A 48 -30.21 13.20 6.87
N PRO A 49 -31.13 13.37 7.86
CA PRO A 49 -30.72 13.49 9.26
C PRO A 49 -29.95 12.25 9.75
N MET A 50 -30.37 11.06 9.33
CA MET A 50 -29.71 9.81 9.69
C MET A 50 -28.33 9.68 9.05
N ALA A 51 -28.19 10.06 7.78
CA ALA A 51 -26.90 10.13 7.09
C ALA A 51 -25.94 11.13 7.78
N ARG A 52 -26.44 12.31 8.17
CA ARG A 52 -25.67 13.31 8.95
C ARG A 52 -25.28 12.80 10.33
N PHE A 53 -26.17 12.06 11.00
CA PHE A 53 -25.88 11.45 12.29
C PHE A 53 -24.84 10.33 12.17
N CYS A 54 -24.96 9.46 11.17
CA CYS A 54 -23.95 8.44 10.88
C CYS A 54 -22.58 9.05 10.54
N LYS A 55 -22.51 10.09 9.71
CA LYS A 55 -21.29 10.84 9.41
C LYS A 55 -20.69 11.53 10.65
N ARG A 56 -21.47 11.82 11.66
CA ARG A 56 -21.00 12.44 12.91
C ARG A 56 -20.44 11.42 13.90
N ILE A 57 -20.93 10.17 13.86
CA ILE A 57 -20.49 9.07 14.73
C ILE A 57 -19.35 8.29 14.06
N ILE A 58 -19.52 7.95 12.80
CA ILE A 58 -18.48 7.41 11.96
C ILE A 58 -17.74 8.67 11.47
N ARG A 59 -16.69 9.06 12.18
CA ARG A 59 -15.73 9.98 11.59
C ARG A 59 -15.33 9.32 10.29
N ASP A 60 -15.68 9.95 9.15
CA ASP A 60 -14.94 9.71 7.93
C ASP A 60 -13.49 9.88 8.37
N GLU A 61 -12.68 8.84 8.24
CA GLU A 61 -11.24 9.04 8.24
C GLU A 61 -11.05 10.23 7.31
N PRO A 62 -10.31 11.29 7.73
CA PRO A 62 -10.10 12.43 6.86
C PRO A 62 -9.77 11.82 5.52
N GLU A 63 -10.54 12.19 4.45
CA GLU A 63 -10.02 11.94 3.11
C GLU A 63 -8.61 12.52 3.21
N LEU A 64 -7.65 11.64 3.41
CA LEU A 64 -6.26 11.96 3.25
C LEU A 64 -6.27 12.71 1.95
N ASP A 65 -5.87 13.98 1.96
CA ASP A 65 -5.59 14.74 0.74
C ASP A 65 -4.47 13.98 0.03
N ALA A 66 -4.84 12.78 -0.43
CA ALA A 66 -3.97 11.87 -1.11
C ALA A 66 -3.68 12.55 -2.45
N HIS A 67 -2.52 13.21 -2.50
CA HIS A 67 -2.04 13.83 -3.73
C HIS A 67 -1.88 12.76 -4.83
N LEU A 68 -1.77 11.48 -4.43
CA LEU A 68 -1.69 10.31 -5.30
C LEU A 68 -3.03 9.52 -5.30
N LYS A 69 -4.09 10.07 -5.92
CA LYS A 69 -5.29 9.29 -6.20
C LYS A 69 -5.02 8.28 -7.32
N PRO A 70 -5.64 7.06 -7.26
CA PRO A 70 -5.54 6.09 -8.36
C PRO A 70 -6.00 6.70 -9.68
N LYS A 71 -5.23 6.48 -10.76
CA LYS A 71 -5.51 7.06 -12.10
C LYS A 71 -5.82 6.02 -13.15
N HIS A 72 -5.28 4.81 -13.00
CA HIS A 72 -5.31 3.78 -14.05
C HIS A 72 -6.27 2.63 -13.73
N LEU A 73 -6.84 2.54 -12.52
CA LEU A 73 -7.69 1.44 -12.09
C LEU A 73 -9.12 1.58 -12.65
N ASP A 74 -9.27 1.34 -13.95
CA ASP A 74 -10.56 1.39 -14.63
C ASP A 74 -11.38 0.13 -14.36
N VAL A 75 -12.55 0.29 -13.73
CA VAL A 75 -13.46 -0.82 -13.40
C VAL A 75 -14.01 -1.49 -14.66
N SER A 76 -14.18 -0.76 -15.78
CA SER A 76 -14.63 -1.31 -17.03
C SER A 76 -13.64 -2.29 -17.69
N ALA A 77 -12.38 -2.24 -17.29
CA ALA A 77 -11.34 -3.14 -17.78
C ALA A 77 -11.34 -4.51 -17.08
N LEU A 78 -12.09 -4.70 -15.99
CA LEU A 78 -12.09 -5.94 -15.20
C LEU A 78 -12.57 -7.16 -15.98
N ASP A 79 -13.42 -6.98 -17.01
CA ASP A 79 -13.89 -8.04 -17.89
C ASP A 79 -12.82 -8.50 -18.91
N THR A 80 -11.67 -7.82 -18.96
CA THR A 80 -10.52 -8.16 -19.82
C THR A 80 -9.26 -8.29 -18.96
N PRO A 81 -8.93 -9.52 -18.48
CA PRO A 81 -7.87 -9.73 -17.48
C PRO A 81 -6.54 -9.08 -17.83
N THR A 82 -6.06 -9.27 -19.07
CA THR A 82 -4.80 -8.66 -19.55
C THR A 82 -4.79 -7.14 -19.45
N LEU A 83 -5.91 -6.47 -19.75
CA LEU A 83 -6.02 -5.01 -19.63
C LEU A 83 -6.09 -4.57 -18.17
N ALA A 84 -6.84 -5.28 -17.34
CA ALA A 84 -6.94 -5.01 -15.92
C ALA A 84 -5.56 -5.13 -15.22
N LEU A 85 -4.81 -6.19 -15.53
CA LEU A 85 -3.45 -6.40 -15.02
C LEU A 85 -2.48 -5.32 -15.50
N ALA A 86 -2.56 -4.90 -16.76
CA ALA A 86 -1.75 -3.81 -17.29
C ALA A 86 -2.04 -2.47 -16.57
N ASN A 87 -3.31 -2.20 -16.28
CA ASN A 87 -3.74 -1.02 -15.52
C ASN A 87 -3.23 -1.05 -14.07
N ALA A 88 -3.35 -2.20 -13.41
CA ALA A 88 -2.82 -2.39 -12.05
C ALA A 88 -1.28 -2.27 -12.00
N ALA A 89 -0.58 -2.83 -12.99
CA ALA A 89 0.88 -2.70 -13.10
C ALA A 89 1.32 -1.23 -13.29
N ARG A 90 0.58 -0.44 -14.09
CA ARG A 90 0.85 1.00 -14.23
C ARG A 90 0.67 1.76 -12.91
N GLU A 91 -0.33 1.38 -12.12
CA GLU A 91 -0.53 1.99 -10.81
C GLU A 91 0.57 1.59 -9.82
N ALA A 92 1.06 0.33 -9.88
CA ALA A 92 2.22 -0.12 -9.10
C ALA A 92 3.52 0.63 -9.47
N LEU A 93 3.71 0.97 -10.75
CA LEU A 93 4.84 1.83 -11.17
C LEU A 93 4.76 3.23 -10.54
N ARG A 94 3.55 3.79 -10.37
CA ARG A 94 3.39 5.08 -9.66
C ARG A 94 3.77 4.98 -8.18
N ILE A 95 3.54 3.84 -7.54
CA ILE A 95 4.09 3.60 -6.19
C ILE A 95 5.62 3.62 -6.24
N GLY A 96 6.24 3.01 -7.27
CA GLY A 96 7.68 3.06 -7.49
C GLY A 96 8.23 4.48 -7.62
N ASP A 97 7.56 5.34 -8.42
CA ASP A 97 7.93 6.75 -8.58
C ASP A 97 7.82 7.51 -7.25
N ALA A 98 6.77 7.27 -6.47
CA ALA A 98 6.59 7.87 -5.14
C ALA A 98 7.68 7.37 -4.16
N MET A 99 8.03 6.09 -4.23
CA MET A 99 9.11 5.51 -3.42
C MET A 99 10.48 6.13 -3.73
N GLU A 100 10.79 6.42 -5.01
CA GLU A 100 12.01 7.13 -5.37
C GLU A 100 12.06 8.53 -4.76
N GLN A 101 10.96 9.29 -4.84
CA GLN A 101 10.85 10.61 -4.22
C GLN A 101 11.00 10.53 -2.68
N MET A 102 10.39 9.52 -2.07
CA MET A 102 10.50 9.27 -0.65
C MET A 102 11.95 8.95 -0.22
N MET A 103 12.67 8.18 -1.04
CA MET A 103 14.09 7.94 -0.83
C MET A 103 14.90 9.25 -0.90
N GLU A 104 14.63 10.14 -1.86
CA GLU A 104 15.30 11.45 -1.93
C GLU A 104 15.03 12.29 -0.68
N GLY A 105 13.80 12.29 -0.16
CA GLY A 105 13.45 12.93 1.11
C GLY A 105 14.26 12.37 2.29
N LEU A 106 14.40 11.05 2.36
CA LEU A 106 15.23 10.39 3.39
C LEU A 106 16.69 10.88 3.34
N LYS A 107 17.27 11.01 2.14
CA LYS A 107 18.64 11.54 1.98
C LYS A 107 18.78 12.94 2.58
N LYS A 108 17.81 13.81 2.35
CA LYS A 108 17.80 15.18 2.92
C LYS A 108 17.73 15.14 4.45
N VAL A 109 16.87 14.27 5.03
CA VAL A 109 16.81 14.10 6.49
C VAL A 109 18.16 13.61 7.04
N MET A 110 18.80 12.65 6.37
CA MET A 110 20.15 12.17 6.76
C MET A 110 21.21 13.28 6.76
N HIS A 111 21.07 14.27 5.89
CA HIS A 111 21.96 15.41 5.75
C HIS A 111 21.55 16.64 6.60
N GLY A 112 20.57 16.48 7.48
CA GLY A 112 20.22 17.50 8.47
C GLY A 112 19.07 18.40 8.11
N GLU A 113 18.17 17.98 7.21
CA GLU A 113 16.91 18.66 6.86
C GLU A 113 15.69 17.97 7.52
N PRO A 114 15.48 18.12 8.84
CA PRO A 114 14.44 17.36 9.55
C PRO A 114 13.01 17.71 9.17
N ARG A 115 12.80 18.82 8.44
CA ARG A 115 11.46 19.22 7.98
C ARG A 115 10.86 18.27 6.95
N GLU A 116 11.70 17.54 6.25
CA GLU A 116 11.29 16.54 5.25
C GLU A 116 10.61 15.30 5.90
N GLU A 117 10.78 15.07 7.21
CA GLU A 117 10.12 13.96 7.93
C GLU A 117 8.60 13.97 7.76
N LYS A 118 7.97 15.16 7.81
CA LYS A 118 6.52 15.29 7.61
C LYS A 118 6.09 14.91 6.19
N GLU A 119 6.94 15.23 5.23
CA GLU A 119 6.70 14.87 3.84
C GLU A 119 6.84 13.37 3.63
N LEU A 120 7.81 12.72 4.27
CA LEU A 120 7.96 11.25 4.25
C LEU A 120 6.71 10.55 4.76
N ARG A 121 6.14 11.01 5.87
CA ARG A 121 4.89 10.48 6.43
C ARG A 121 3.74 10.62 5.45
N ARG A 122 3.56 11.81 4.85
CA ARG A 122 2.51 12.05 3.85
C ARG A 122 2.66 11.13 2.64
N MET A 123 3.88 10.93 2.17
CA MET A 123 4.16 10.05 1.02
C MET A 123 3.91 8.58 1.37
N ALA A 124 4.18 8.13 2.60
CA ALA A 124 3.84 6.79 3.06
C ALA A 124 2.32 6.57 3.05
N ASP A 125 1.54 7.53 3.55
CA ASP A 125 0.07 7.49 3.49
C ASP A 125 -0.43 7.41 2.04
N ASP A 126 0.14 8.20 1.13
CA ASP A 126 -0.19 8.19 -0.30
C ASP A 126 0.10 6.81 -0.95
N ILE A 127 1.24 6.19 -0.63
CA ILE A 127 1.62 4.86 -1.10
C ILE A 127 0.64 3.80 -0.59
N ASN A 128 0.26 3.85 0.68
CA ASN A 128 -0.72 2.94 1.27
C ASN A 128 -2.10 3.06 0.58
N VAL A 129 -2.54 4.28 0.23
CA VAL A 129 -3.78 4.50 -0.54
C VAL A 129 -3.71 3.82 -1.91
N LEU A 130 -2.60 3.98 -2.64
CA LEU A 130 -2.42 3.34 -3.94
C LEU A 130 -2.36 1.82 -3.84
N TYR A 131 -1.61 1.27 -2.88
CA TYR A 131 -1.54 -0.17 -2.62
C TYR A 131 -2.92 -0.75 -2.31
N THR A 132 -3.68 -0.09 -1.41
CA THR A 132 -5.03 -0.54 -1.06
C THR A 132 -5.96 -0.51 -2.27
N ALA A 133 -5.87 0.50 -3.12
CA ALA A 133 -6.66 0.60 -4.33
C ALA A 133 -6.32 -0.51 -5.34
N ILE A 134 -5.03 -0.81 -5.55
CA ILE A 134 -4.58 -1.92 -6.42
C ILE A 134 -5.11 -3.25 -5.89
N LYS A 135 -4.95 -3.50 -4.59
CA LYS A 135 -5.42 -4.74 -3.94
C LYS A 135 -6.91 -4.94 -4.11
N LEU A 136 -7.72 -3.90 -3.87
CA LEU A 136 -9.17 -3.96 -4.01
C LEU A 136 -9.61 -4.10 -5.48
N TYR A 137 -8.89 -3.49 -6.41
CA TYR A 137 -9.15 -3.61 -7.84
C TYR A 137 -8.89 -5.05 -8.31
N LEU A 138 -7.73 -5.59 -8.01
CA LEU A 138 -7.36 -6.96 -8.39
C LEU A 138 -8.21 -8.03 -7.68
N ALA A 139 -8.69 -7.76 -6.47
CA ALA A 139 -9.59 -8.68 -5.75
C ALA A 139 -10.98 -8.83 -6.42
N ARG A 140 -11.36 -7.91 -7.30
CA ARG A 140 -12.62 -7.99 -8.07
C ARG A 140 -12.51 -8.86 -9.32
N MET A 141 -11.30 -9.23 -9.73
CA MET A 141 -11.11 -10.10 -10.89
C MET A 141 -11.53 -11.54 -10.57
N PRO A 142 -12.23 -12.23 -11.48
CA PRO A 142 -12.61 -13.62 -11.31
C PRO A 142 -11.38 -14.53 -11.43
N LYS A 143 -10.83 -14.96 -10.30
CA LYS A 143 -9.58 -15.76 -10.26
C LYS A 143 -9.67 -17.10 -11.03
N ASP A 144 -10.84 -17.70 -11.03
CA ASP A 144 -11.06 -19.01 -11.65
C ASP A 144 -11.03 -18.96 -13.20
N GLU A 145 -11.07 -17.77 -13.78
CA GLU A 145 -11.05 -17.54 -15.22
C GLU A 145 -9.69 -17.07 -15.75
N LEU A 146 -8.71 -16.83 -14.85
CA LEU A 146 -7.38 -16.35 -15.24
C LEU A 146 -6.53 -17.48 -15.82
N ALA A 147 -5.88 -17.25 -16.95
CA ALA A 147 -4.82 -18.10 -17.45
C ALA A 147 -3.64 -18.16 -16.46
N GLU A 148 -2.78 -19.16 -16.58
CA GLU A 148 -1.65 -19.34 -15.67
C GLU A 148 -0.71 -18.13 -15.66
N GLU A 149 -0.39 -17.57 -16.82
CA GLU A 149 0.41 -16.34 -16.95
C GLU A 149 -0.26 -15.12 -16.30
N GLU A 150 -1.58 -14.99 -16.47
CA GLU A 150 -2.34 -13.90 -15.87
C GLU A 150 -2.38 -14.03 -14.34
N SER A 151 -2.55 -15.25 -13.82
CA SER A 151 -2.52 -15.53 -12.39
C SER A 151 -1.15 -15.23 -11.79
N ARG A 152 -0.07 -15.54 -12.50
CA ARG A 152 1.30 -15.21 -12.11
C ARG A 152 1.51 -13.69 -12.09
N ARG A 153 1.10 -13.00 -13.17
CA ARG A 153 1.21 -11.55 -13.25
C ARG A 153 0.39 -10.85 -12.17
N TRP A 154 -0.78 -11.36 -11.84
CA TRP A 154 -1.61 -10.90 -10.72
C TRP A 154 -0.84 -10.97 -9.40
N ALA A 155 -0.19 -12.11 -9.12
CA ALA A 155 0.59 -12.30 -7.91
C ALA A 155 1.81 -11.36 -7.84
N GLU A 156 2.54 -11.20 -8.96
CA GLU A 156 3.69 -10.30 -9.06
C GLU A 156 3.31 -8.83 -8.77
N ILE A 157 2.17 -8.36 -9.28
CA ILE A 157 1.69 -7.00 -9.05
C ILE A 157 1.35 -6.79 -7.58
N ILE A 158 0.65 -7.74 -6.95
CA ILE A 158 0.32 -7.68 -5.52
C ILE A 158 1.59 -7.70 -4.68
N GLU A 159 2.52 -8.62 -4.94
CA GLU A 159 3.77 -8.74 -4.20
C GLU A 159 4.61 -7.47 -4.32
N MET A 160 4.80 -6.95 -5.53
CA MET A 160 5.58 -5.72 -5.75
C MET A 160 4.96 -4.53 -5.04
N SER A 161 3.64 -4.35 -5.15
CA SER A 161 2.93 -3.26 -4.48
C SER A 161 3.01 -3.35 -2.95
N LEU A 162 2.90 -4.56 -2.39
CA LEU A 162 3.07 -4.82 -0.96
C LEU A 162 4.50 -4.53 -0.49
N ASN A 163 5.50 -4.98 -1.26
CA ASN A 163 6.90 -4.75 -0.91
C ASN A 163 7.26 -3.26 -0.92
N LEU A 164 6.70 -2.48 -1.84
CA LEU A 164 6.90 -1.03 -1.88
C LEU A 164 6.18 -0.32 -0.71
N GLU A 165 4.99 -0.76 -0.33
CA GLU A 165 4.28 -0.24 0.84
C GLU A 165 5.06 -0.54 2.12
N GLN A 166 5.50 -1.78 2.35
CA GLN A 166 6.35 -2.12 3.50
C GLN A 166 7.67 -1.34 3.50
N ALA A 167 8.23 -1.07 2.33
CA ALA A 167 9.42 -0.25 2.20
C ALA A 167 9.15 1.22 2.59
N SER A 168 7.98 1.77 2.24
CA SER A 168 7.61 3.14 2.62
C SER A 168 7.49 3.31 4.14
N ASP A 169 6.92 2.33 4.83
CA ASP A 169 6.84 2.31 6.30
C ASP A 169 8.24 2.31 6.95
N ILE A 170 9.17 1.55 6.36
CA ILE A 170 10.56 1.52 6.84
C ILE A 170 11.22 2.89 6.65
N VAL A 171 11.04 3.53 5.48
CA VAL A 171 11.65 4.84 5.18
C VAL A 171 11.05 5.95 6.05
N GLU A 172 9.73 5.95 6.28
CA GLU A 172 9.09 6.88 7.21
C GLU A 172 9.69 6.75 8.60
N ARG A 173 9.78 5.52 9.12
CA ARG A 173 10.37 5.26 10.43
C ARG A 173 11.84 5.71 10.51
N MET A 174 12.66 5.40 9.50
CA MET A 174 14.05 5.87 9.42
C MET A 174 14.13 7.39 9.49
N GLY A 175 13.30 8.09 8.72
CA GLY A 175 13.23 9.55 8.72
C GLY A 175 12.86 10.13 10.09
N SER A 176 11.85 9.56 10.74
CA SER A 176 11.43 9.95 12.10
C SER A 176 12.53 9.71 13.13
N GLU A 177 13.17 8.55 13.12
CA GLU A 177 14.26 8.24 14.06
C GLU A 177 15.48 9.17 13.88
N ILE A 178 15.82 9.54 12.65
CA ILE A 178 16.90 10.48 12.37
C ILE A 178 16.51 11.88 12.85
N ALA A 179 15.31 12.35 12.54
CA ALA A 179 14.82 13.67 12.92
C ALA A 179 14.78 13.83 14.44
N ASP A 180 14.22 12.85 15.17
CA ASP A 180 14.10 12.87 16.62
C ASP A 180 15.48 12.92 17.30
N LYS A 181 16.42 12.09 16.87
CA LYS A 181 17.77 12.03 17.46
C LYS A 181 18.63 13.23 17.08
N SER A 182 18.47 13.78 15.87
CA SER A 182 19.15 15.00 15.43
C SER A 182 18.68 16.23 16.21
N LEU A 183 17.36 16.37 16.39
CA LEU A 183 16.77 17.49 17.15
C LEU A 183 17.04 17.42 18.63
N ALA A 184 16.91 16.22 19.25
CA ALA A 184 17.02 16.04 20.70
C ALA A 184 18.45 16.21 21.24
N ALA A 185 19.47 15.88 20.43
CA ALA A 185 20.85 15.77 20.91
C ALA A 185 21.88 16.62 20.16
N ARG A 186 21.51 17.37 19.10
CA ARG A 186 22.44 18.06 18.18
C ARG A 186 23.58 17.12 17.70
N ARG A 187 23.26 15.84 17.51
CA ARG A 187 24.23 14.78 17.18
C ARG A 187 24.23 14.59 15.68
N ALA A 188 25.39 14.73 15.09
CA ALA A 188 25.63 14.39 13.68
C ALA A 188 26.39 13.06 13.60
N PHE A 189 26.18 12.29 12.55
CA PHE A 189 27.01 11.14 12.24
C PHE A 189 28.48 11.56 12.10
N SER A 190 29.42 10.64 12.38
CA SER A 190 30.82 10.86 12.01
C SER A 190 30.93 11.01 10.47
N VAL A 191 31.94 11.73 10.01
CA VAL A 191 32.16 11.96 8.58
C VAL A 191 32.27 10.64 7.81
N GLU A 192 32.97 9.66 8.40
CA GLU A 192 33.11 8.31 7.82
C GLU A 192 31.79 7.55 7.84
N GLY A 193 31.03 7.64 8.95
CA GLY A 193 29.72 6.97 9.07
C GLY A 193 28.70 7.49 8.09
N LEU A 194 28.66 8.82 7.87
CA LEU A 194 27.76 9.41 6.87
C LEU A 194 28.13 8.98 5.44
N LYS A 195 29.43 8.96 5.10
CA LYS A 195 29.89 8.47 3.78
C LYS A 195 29.52 7.01 3.52
N GLU A 196 29.58 6.17 4.56
CA GLU A 196 29.16 4.77 4.46
C GLU A 196 27.66 4.62 4.21
N LEU A 197 26.86 5.41 4.93
CA LEU A 197 25.39 5.45 4.72
C LEU A 197 25.04 5.97 3.33
N ASP A 198 25.70 7.03 2.85
CA ASP A 198 25.51 7.57 1.50
C ASP A 198 25.83 6.54 0.41
N ALA A 199 26.94 5.80 0.56
CA ALA A 199 27.33 4.78 -0.41
C ALA A 199 26.33 3.61 -0.48
N LEU A 200 25.75 3.21 0.66
CA LEU A 200 24.68 2.23 0.71
C LEU A 200 23.38 2.77 0.14
N TYR A 201 23.05 4.02 0.45
CA TYR A 201 21.88 4.70 -0.09
C TYR A 201 21.90 4.76 -1.63
N ASP A 202 23.02 5.21 -2.22
CA ASP A 202 23.14 5.31 -3.67
C ASP A 202 22.98 3.94 -4.35
N LEU A 203 23.54 2.88 -3.75
CA LEU A 203 23.35 1.51 -4.24
C LEU A 203 21.91 1.03 -4.07
N LEU A 204 21.25 1.37 -2.97
CA LEU A 204 19.87 1.03 -2.67
C LEU A 204 18.90 1.70 -3.66
N LEU A 205 19.09 2.99 -3.94
CA LEU A 205 18.30 3.72 -4.95
C LEU A 205 18.48 3.12 -6.34
N SER A 206 19.72 2.80 -6.73
CA SER A 206 20.00 2.10 -8.00
C SER A 206 19.33 0.73 -8.08
N ASN A 207 19.24 0.00 -6.95
CA ASN A 207 18.54 -1.28 -6.90
C ASN A 207 17.02 -1.12 -7.00
N LEU A 208 16.43 -0.09 -6.41
CA LEU A 208 15.00 0.24 -6.58
C LEU A 208 14.68 0.51 -8.06
N GLN A 209 15.45 1.39 -8.72
CA GLN A 209 15.26 1.72 -10.13
C GLN A 209 15.39 0.49 -11.04
N LEU A 210 16.40 -0.34 -10.78
CA LEU A 210 16.58 -1.58 -11.52
C LEU A 210 15.44 -2.58 -11.24
N ALA A 211 14.93 -2.65 -10.01
CA ALA A 211 13.79 -3.49 -9.63
C ALA A 211 12.51 -3.06 -10.38
N MET A 212 12.25 -1.74 -10.46
CA MET A 212 11.09 -1.22 -11.23
C MET A 212 11.22 -1.54 -12.72
N SER A 213 12.43 -1.46 -13.27
CA SER A 213 12.71 -1.87 -14.66
C SER A 213 12.46 -3.37 -14.88
N VAL A 214 12.91 -4.23 -13.96
CA VAL A 214 12.66 -5.69 -14.01
C VAL A 214 11.17 -5.99 -13.89
N PHE A 215 10.48 -5.36 -12.96
CA PHE A 215 9.04 -5.53 -12.79
C PHE A 215 8.23 -5.16 -14.04
N PHE A 216 8.65 -4.10 -14.74
CA PHE A 216 7.99 -3.65 -15.96
C PHE A 216 8.29 -4.54 -17.16
N SER A 217 9.57 -4.92 -17.36
CA SER A 217 10.04 -5.58 -18.58
C SER A 217 10.04 -7.11 -18.50
N GLY A 218 10.13 -7.70 -17.29
CA GLY A 218 10.36 -9.14 -17.13
C GLY A 218 11.74 -9.61 -17.61
N ASP A 219 12.70 -8.68 -17.88
CA ASP A 219 13.99 -9.05 -18.48
C ASP A 219 14.88 -9.86 -17.54
N VAL A 220 15.16 -11.10 -17.93
CA VAL A 220 15.99 -12.08 -17.19
C VAL A 220 17.42 -11.56 -16.96
N THR A 221 17.99 -10.82 -17.93
CA THR A 221 19.35 -10.26 -17.82
C THR A 221 19.40 -9.20 -16.72
N SER A 222 18.42 -8.31 -16.70
CA SER A 222 18.25 -7.28 -15.64
C SER A 222 17.97 -7.91 -14.28
N ALA A 223 17.15 -8.97 -14.22
CA ALA A 223 16.89 -9.73 -13.01
C ALA A 223 18.16 -10.38 -12.44
N ARG A 224 18.99 -11.00 -13.30
CA ARG A 224 20.31 -11.53 -12.90
C ARG A 224 21.25 -10.41 -12.39
N ARG A 225 21.21 -9.24 -13.01
CA ARG A 225 21.99 -8.07 -12.56
C ARG A 225 21.50 -7.58 -11.20
N LEU A 226 20.19 -7.50 -10.98
CA LEU A 226 19.59 -7.09 -9.71
C LEU A 226 19.97 -8.07 -8.58
N ARG A 227 19.90 -9.39 -8.83
CA ARG A 227 20.31 -10.42 -7.87
C ARG A 227 21.79 -10.28 -7.47
N ARG A 228 22.68 -9.98 -8.43
CA ARG A 228 24.11 -9.72 -8.14
C ARG A 228 24.30 -8.44 -7.34
N SER A 229 23.54 -7.40 -7.64
CA SER A 229 23.58 -6.12 -6.90
C SER A 229 23.08 -6.28 -5.47
N LYS A 230 22.01 -7.07 -5.24
CA LYS A 230 21.54 -7.47 -3.90
C LYS A 230 22.67 -8.09 -3.06
N HIS A 231 23.43 -9.01 -3.67
CA HIS A 231 24.54 -9.67 -2.99
C HIS A 231 25.68 -8.68 -2.67
N ARG A 232 26.02 -7.79 -3.62
CA ARG A 232 27.03 -6.72 -3.42
C ARG A 232 26.63 -5.80 -2.28
N PHE A 233 25.36 -5.39 -2.21
CA PHE A 233 24.84 -4.57 -1.11
C PHE A 233 25.06 -5.25 0.23
N ARG A 234 24.71 -6.54 0.37
CA ARG A 234 24.88 -7.30 1.61
C ARG A 234 26.33 -7.35 2.08
N ILE A 235 27.28 -7.54 1.15
CA ILE A 235 28.72 -7.55 1.47
C ILE A 235 29.15 -6.17 1.99
N LEU A 236 28.76 -5.11 1.29
CA LEU A 236 29.12 -3.74 1.64
C LEU A 236 28.52 -3.34 2.99
N ASN A 237 27.26 -3.65 3.23
CA ASN A 237 26.59 -3.39 4.49
C ASN A 237 27.29 -4.09 5.67
N ARG A 238 27.66 -5.36 5.50
CA ARG A 238 28.44 -6.09 6.52
C ARG A 238 29.79 -5.43 6.76
N ARG A 239 30.48 -5.02 5.72
CA ARG A 239 31.78 -4.32 5.84
C ARG A 239 31.65 -3.03 6.65
N TYR A 240 30.61 -2.24 6.39
CA TYR A 240 30.39 -0.98 7.11
C TYR A 240 29.95 -1.20 8.56
N SER A 241 29.17 -2.25 8.83
CA SER A 241 28.88 -2.66 10.21
C SER A 241 30.16 -2.99 11.00
N HIS A 242 31.10 -3.72 10.42
CA HIS A 242 32.39 -4.00 11.05
C HIS A 242 33.24 -2.74 11.23
N ALA A 243 33.36 -1.89 10.21
CA ALA A 243 34.09 -0.62 10.31
C ALA A 243 33.52 0.30 11.41
N HIS A 244 32.19 0.28 11.59
CA HIS A 244 31.57 1.02 12.69
C HIS A 244 31.99 0.48 14.06
N VAL A 245 32.01 -0.85 14.27
CA VAL A 245 32.46 -1.48 15.49
C VAL A 245 33.95 -1.14 15.78
N ASP A 246 34.81 -1.14 14.77
CA ASP A 246 36.22 -0.75 14.90
C ASP A 246 36.37 0.70 15.38
N ARG A 247 35.53 1.64 14.89
CA ARG A 247 35.50 3.03 15.37
C ARG A 247 35.08 3.15 16.84
N LEU A 248 34.19 2.27 17.32
CA LEU A 248 33.82 2.22 18.74
C LEU A 248 35.00 1.80 19.59
N HIS A 249 35.76 0.80 19.15
CA HIS A 249 37.00 0.39 19.85
C HIS A 249 38.06 1.51 19.90
N GLN A 250 38.11 2.36 18.88
CA GLN A 250 38.99 3.54 18.82
C GLN A 250 38.47 4.73 19.65
N GLN A 251 37.39 4.54 20.41
CA GLN A 251 36.75 5.56 21.25
C GLN A 251 36.34 6.84 20.49
N ASN A 252 35.92 6.71 19.23
CA ASN A 252 35.37 7.83 18.47
C ASN A 252 34.06 8.27 19.10
N VAL A 253 34.04 9.45 19.73
CA VAL A 253 32.91 9.98 20.50
C VAL A 253 31.64 10.09 19.64
N GLN A 254 31.73 10.62 18.42
CA GLN A 254 30.59 10.76 17.53
C GLN A 254 30.01 9.39 17.13
N SER A 255 30.88 8.41 16.87
CA SER A 255 30.45 7.04 16.55
C SER A 255 29.77 6.37 17.75
N ILE A 256 30.26 6.59 18.99
CA ILE A 256 29.64 6.08 20.20
C ILE A 256 28.25 6.70 20.40
N GLU A 257 28.14 8.01 20.28
CA GLU A 257 26.88 8.74 20.48
C GLU A 257 25.79 8.38 19.47
N THR A 258 26.15 8.05 18.23
CA THR A 258 25.22 7.70 17.15
C THR A 258 25.14 6.21 16.86
N SER A 259 25.80 5.35 17.65
CA SER A 259 25.97 3.92 17.33
C SER A 259 24.65 3.19 17.14
N SER A 260 23.70 3.37 18.06
CA SER A 260 22.39 2.69 17.96
C SER A 260 21.62 3.08 16.71
N LEU A 261 21.65 4.37 16.32
CA LEU A 261 21.01 4.86 15.12
C LEU A 261 21.72 4.35 13.87
N HIS A 262 23.06 4.44 13.82
CA HIS A 262 23.85 3.99 12.67
C HIS A 262 23.61 2.51 12.35
N LEU A 263 23.65 1.64 13.36
CA LEU A 263 23.40 0.20 13.20
C LEU A 263 21.95 -0.11 12.84
N ALA A 264 20.97 0.63 13.38
CA ALA A 264 19.57 0.50 13.01
C ALA A 264 19.36 0.84 11.53
N LEU A 265 19.94 1.96 11.05
CA LEU A 265 19.86 2.37 9.65
C LEU A 265 20.49 1.34 8.70
N LEU A 266 21.64 0.76 9.06
CA LEU A 266 22.25 -0.33 8.29
C LEU A 266 21.32 -1.55 8.18
N GLY A 267 20.65 -1.90 9.28
CA GLY A 267 19.65 -2.98 9.32
C GLY A 267 18.44 -2.69 8.45
N ASP A 268 17.89 -1.47 8.53
CA ASP A 268 16.73 -1.06 7.76
C ASP A 268 17.05 -0.95 6.25
N MET A 269 18.20 -0.40 5.87
CA MET A 269 18.67 -0.40 4.48
C MET A 269 18.83 -1.84 3.93
N GLN A 270 19.25 -2.80 4.76
CA GLN A 270 19.30 -4.21 4.36
C GLN A 270 17.92 -4.80 4.11
N ARG A 271 16.92 -4.41 4.90
CA ARG A 271 15.51 -4.83 4.70
C ARG A 271 14.94 -4.22 3.42
N LEU A 272 15.13 -2.90 3.22
CA LEU A 272 14.73 -2.21 1.98
C LEU A 272 15.33 -2.88 0.74
N ASN A 273 16.64 -3.17 0.77
CA ASN A 273 17.30 -3.87 -0.33
C ASN A 273 16.69 -5.26 -0.60
N SER A 274 16.23 -5.96 0.44
CA SER A 274 15.58 -7.27 0.29
C SER A 274 14.21 -7.15 -0.35
N LEU A 275 13.41 -6.16 0.03
CA LEU A 275 12.10 -5.87 -0.52
C LEU A 275 12.19 -5.47 -1.99
N PHE A 276 13.07 -4.50 -2.33
CA PHE A 276 13.23 -4.05 -3.71
C PHE A 276 13.71 -5.16 -4.64
N CYS A 277 14.61 -6.00 -4.17
CA CYS A 277 15.20 -7.04 -5.03
C CYS A 277 14.38 -8.35 -5.09
N SER A 278 13.20 -8.42 -4.46
CA SER A 278 12.36 -9.64 -4.48
C SER A 278 11.92 -10.01 -5.89
N VAL A 279 11.55 -9.03 -6.70
CA VAL A 279 11.09 -9.21 -8.08
C VAL A 279 12.08 -9.97 -8.97
N ALA A 280 13.39 -9.93 -8.66
CA ALA A 280 14.37 -10.70 -9.41
C ALA A 280 14.18 -12.21 -9.29
N TYR A 281 13.63 -12.69 -8.19
CA TYR A 281 13.39 -14.13 -7.99
C TYR A 281 12.18 -14.60 -8.78
N SER A 282 11.08 -13.85 -8.77
CA SER A 282 9.87 -14.17 -9.55
C SER A 282 10.20 -14.31 -11.05
N VAL A 283 11.05 -13.42 -11.58
CA VAL A 283 11.48 -13.47 -13.00
C VAL A 283 12.46 -14.61 -13.27
N LEU A 284 13.36 -14.95 -12.32
CA LEU A 284 14.38 -15.98 -12.50
C LEU A 284 13.88 -17.40 -12.22
N GLU A 285 12.75 -17.57 -11.56
CA GLU A 285 12.09 -18.86 -11.31
C GLU A 285 11.15 -19.26 -12.46
N GLN A 286 10.95 -18.40 -13.45
CA GLN A 286 10.21 -18.74 -14.67
C GLN A 286 10.99 -19.82 -15.42
N PRO A 287 10.37 -20.95 -15.83
CA PRO A 287 11.01 -21.89 -16.75
C PRO A 287 11.42 -21.14 -18.01
N ASP A 288 12.67 -21.29 -18.44
CA ASP A 288 13.11 -20.73 -19.72
C ASP A 288 12.28 -21.40 -20.83
N GLU A 289 11.38 -20.68 -21.49
CA GLU A 289 10.59 -21.17 -22.66
C GLU A 289 11.49 -21.60 -23.83
N ASP A 290 12.78 -21.30 -23.77
CA ASP A 290 13.78 -21.68 -24.79
C ASP A 290 14.33 -23.11 -24.60
N ASP A 291 14.15 -23.76 -23.43
CA ASP A 291 14.69 -25.13 -23.20
C ASP A 291 13.79 -26.24 -23.80
N GLU A 292 12.53 -25.91 -24.18
CA GLU A 292 11.63 -26.87 -24.85
C GLU A 292 11.83 -26.94 -26.38
N ARG A 293 12.68 -26.08 -26.99
CA ARG A 293 12.88 -26.07 -28.45
C ARG A 293 14.07 -26.88 -28.95
N ASP A 294 14.92 -27.38 -28.07
CA ASP A 294 16.08 -28.17 -28.43
C ASP A 294 15.89 -29.71 -28.37
N ASP A 295 14.68 -30.16 -28.01
CA ASP A 295 14.38 -31.61 -27.94
C ASP A 295 13.47 -32.15 -29.06
N TYR A 296 13.43 -31.53 -30.26
CA TYR A 296 12.81 -32.09 -31.44
C TYR A 296 13.76 -32.15 -32.65
#